data_a9c5c3e15245fe7ea0c5343abc929a1b
#
_entry.id   a9c5c3e15245fe7ea0c5343abc929a1b
#
_cell.length_a   1.000
_cell.length_b   1.000
_cell.length_c   1.000
_cell.angle_alpha   90.00
_cell.angle_beta   90.00
_cell.angle_gamma   90.00
#
_symmetry.space_group_name_H-M   'P 1'
#
loop_
_entity.id
_entity.type
_entity.pdbx_description
1 polymer ?
#
loop_
_entity_poly.entity_id
_entity_poly.type
_entity_poly.pdbx_seq_one_letter_code
_entity_poly.pdbx_strand_id
1 'polypeptide(L)'
;MLDSVEITTRVEEILNAHKGMEGPLLPILHAIQADFGYVPQAALPIIAQDLNLSRAEVHGVMSFYHDFREDPAGNHVLKLCRAESCQSVGADRVAAHAQKALGIEWHETTKDGKVTLEPVFCLGLCACGPAAIVDGKLVGRVDEARIDAIIGGLK
;
A
#
# COMPACT_ATOMS: atom_id res chain seq x y z
N MET A 1 16.36 -6.51 -8.63
CA MET A 1 15.83 -7.68 -7.88
C MET A 1 16.80 -7.90 -6.75
N LEU A 2 16.34 -7.76 -5.49
CA LEU A 2 17.19 -7.94 -4.33
C LEU A 2 17.63 -9.41 -4.25
N ASP A 3 18.87 -9.66 -3.84
CA ASP A 3 19.39 -11.01 -3.65
C ASP A 3 18.70 -11.65 -2.42
N SER A 4 18.49 -12.96 -2.46
CA SER A 4 17.85 -13.70 -1.35
C SER A 4 18.60 -13.56 -0.03
N VAL A 5 19.93 -13.39 -0.08
CA VAL A 5 20.78 -13.15 1.09
C VAL A 5 20.51 -11.77 1.69
N GLU A 6 20.36 -10.76 0.85
CA GLU A 6 20.06 -9.41 1.29
C GLU A 6 18.68 -9.32 1.96
N ILE A 7 17.65 -9.97 1.37
CA ILE A 7 16.32 -10.07 1.98
C ILE A 7 16.41 -10.73 3.35
N THR A 8 17.12 -11.86 3.48
CA THR A 8 17.25 -12.57 4.74
C THR A 8 17.88 -11.69 5.81
N THR A 9 19.00 -11.05 5.51
CA THR A 9 19.72 -10.18 6.46
C THR A 9 18.86 -9.04 6.94
N ARG A 10 18.16 -8.34 6.02
CA ARG A 10 17.30 -7.21 6.38
C ARG A 10 16.08 -7.64 7.21
N VAL A 11 15.46 -8.77 6.88
CA VAL A 11 14.35 -9.32 7.66
C VAL A 11 14.80 -9.70 9.08
N GLU A 12 15.97 -10.31 9.24
CA GLU A 12 16.54 -10.63 10.55
C GLU A 12 16.84 -9.38 11.39
N GLU A 13 17.34 -8.30 10.78
CA GLU A 13 17.55 -7.03 11.46
C GLU A 13 16.21 -6.44 11.96
N ILE A 14 15.16 -6.48 11.14
CA ILE A 14 13.82 -6.01 11.50
C ILE A 14 13.24 -6.87 12.64
N LEU A 15 13.37 -8.20 12.57
CA LEU A 15 12.93 -9.11 13.64
C LEU A 15 13.65 -8.80 14.96
N ASN A 16 14.96 -8.59 14.91
CA ASN A 16 15.75 -8.24 16.09
C ASN A 16 15.31 -6.90 16.72
N ALA A 17 14.94 -5.92 15.90
CA ALA A 17 14.45 -4.63 16.40
C ALA A 17 13.08 -4.73 17.10
N HIS A 18 12.30 -5.79 16.83
CA HIS A 18 10.98 -6.02 17.42
C HIS A 18 10.99 -7.08 18.53
N LYS A 19 12.16 -7.56 18.95
CA LYS A 19 12.27 -8.53 20.06
C LYS A 19 11.69 -7.99 21.36
N GLY A 20 10.86 -8.80 22.02
CA GLY A 20 10.21 -8.44 23.28
C GLY A 20 8.91 -7.64 23.13
N MET A 21 8.50 -7.32 21.92
CA MET A 21 7.18 -6.71 21.66
C MET A 21 6.08 -7.78 21.75
N GLU A 22 4.96 -7.47 22.41
CA GLU A 22 3.78 -8.32 22.39
C GLU A 22 3.05 -8.19 21.05
N GLY A 23 2.69 -9.34 20.42
CA GLY A 23 1.99 -9.37 19.13
C GLY A 23 2.75 -8.70 17.99
N PRO A 24 4.04 -9.00 17.76
CA PRO A 24 4.91 -8.20 16.90
C PRO A 24 4.68 -8.42 15.40
N LEU A 25 3.84 -9.37 14.97
CA LEU A 25 3.70 -9.77 13.57
C LEU A 25 3.28 -8.60 12.65
N LEU A 26 2.25 -7.84 13.02
CA LEU A 26 1.81 -6.68 12.23
C LEU A 26 2.87 -5.57 12.16
N PRO A 27 3.47 -5.13 13.28
CA PRO A 27 4.59 -4.20 13.24
C PRO A 27 5.76 -4.66 12.35
N ILE A 28 6.12 -5.94 12.40
CA ILE A 28 7.18 -6.53 11.57
C ILE A 28 6.81 -6.47 10.09
N LEU A 29 5.59 -6.86 9.71
CA LEU A 29 5.13 -6.80 8.32
C LEU A 29 5.12 -5.35 7.79
N HIS A 30 4.71 -4.38 8.62
CA HIS A 30 4.79 -2.96 8.26
C HIS A 30 6.23 -2.48 8.08
N ALA A 31 7.14 -2.88 8.96
CA ALA A 31 8.55 -2.51 8.85
C ALA A 31 9.20 -3.11 7.59
N ILE A 32 8.87 -4.37 7.27
CA ILE A 32 9.33 -5.03 6.04
C ILE A 32 8.78 -4.31 4.81
N GLN A 33 7.48 -3.99 4.78
CA GLN A 33 6.90 -3.25 3.66
C GLN A 33 7.48 -1.84 3.52
N ALA A 34 7.81 -1.17 4.62
CA ALA A 34 8.45 0.14 4.59
C ALA A 34 9.88 0.07 4.03
N ASP A 35 10.60 -1.00 4.29
CA ASP A 35 11.99 -1.20 3.84
C ASP A 35 12.05 -1.64 2.37
N PHE A 36 11.23 -2.61 1.96
CA PHE A 36 11.25 -3.21 0.62
C PHE A 36 10.21 -2.62 -0.35
N GLY A 37 9.22 -1.86 0.15
CA GLY A 37 8.05 -1.40 -0.62
C GLY A 37 6.95 -2.46 -0.77
N TYR A 38 7.20 -3.70 -0.37
CA TYR A 38 6.28 -4.84 -0.37
C TYR A 38 6.75 -5.89 0.66
N VAL A 39 5.97 -6.93 0.90
CA VAL A 39 6.36 -8.06 1.76
C VAL A 39 6.83 -9.22 0.86
N PRO A 40 8.16 -9.46 0.74
CA PRO A 40 8.67 -10.55 -0.08
C PRO A 40 8.19 -11.93 0.44
N GLN A 41 7.76 -12.80 -0.45
CA GLN A 41 7.36 -14.17 -0.10
C GLN A 41 8.48 -14.94 0.63
N ALA A 42 9.74 -14.61 0.33
CA ALA A 42 10.91 -15.18 1.00
C ALA A 42 11.02 -14.77 2.49
N ALA A 43 10.40 -13.67 2.90
CA ALA A 43 10.39 -13.22 4.30
C ALA A 43 9.47 -14.08 5.18
N LEU A 44 8.39 -14.64 4.64
CA LEU A 44 7.37 -15.33 5.42
C LEU A 44 7.90 -16.53 6.21
N PRO A 45 8.72 -17.44 5.67
CA PRO A 45 9.29 -18.53 6.46
C PRO A 45 10.24 -18.06 7.56
N ILE A 46 10.97 -16.96 7.36
CA ILE A 46 11.89 -16.40 8.34
C ILE A 46 11.10 -15.82 9.52
N ILE A 47 10.07 -15.04 9.24
CA ILE A 47 9.14 -14.49 10.25
C ILE A 47 8.46 -15.61 11.03
N ALA A 48 7.95 -16.64 10.33
CA ALA A 48 7.27 -17.78 10.92
C ALA A 48 8.17 -18.52 11.91
N GLN A 49 9.43 -18.76 11.53
CA GLN A 49 10.41 -19.42 12.36
C GLN A 49 10.76 -18.60 13.61
N ASP A 50 11.01 -17.30 13.48
CA ASP A 50 11.42 -16.44 14.60
C ASP A 50 10.28 -16.24 15.61
N LEU A 51 9.04 -16.10 15.14
CA LEU A 51 7.86 -15.91 15.98
C LEU A 51 7.21 -17.22 16.45
N ASN A 52 7.75 -18.38 16.10
CA ASN A 52 7.15 -19.69 16.36
C ASN A 52 5.70 -19.81 15.88
N LEU A 53 5.45 -19.32 14.66
CA LEU A 53 4.18 -19.40 13.95
C LEU A 53 4.31 -20.35 12.74
N SER A 54 3.18 -20.83 12.24
CA SER A 54 3.18 -21.49 10.93
C SER A 54 3.26 -20.47 9.78
N ARG A 55 3.79 -20.90 8.64
CA ARG A 55 3.78 -20.06 7.41
C ARG A 55 2.36 -19.68 7.00
N ALA A 56 1.38 -20.57 7.25
CA ALA A 56 -0.02 -20.31 6.93
C ALA A 56 -0.61 -19.17 7.78
N GLU A 57 -0.25 -19.09 9.07
CA GLU A 57 -0.67 -18.00 9.95
C GLU A 57 -0.07 -16.66 9.50
N VAL A 58 1.22 -16.61 9.20
CA VAL A 58 1.88 -15.38 8.71
C VAL A 58 1.30 -14.94 7.37
N HIS A 59 1.14 -15.86 6.43
CA HIS A 59 0.52 -15.59 5.13
C HIS A 59 -0.96 -15.16 5.28
N GLY A 60 -1.70 -15.80 6.19
CA GLY A 60 -3.08 -15.45 6.48
C GLY A 60 -3.24 -14.01 6.98
N VAL A 61 -2.35 -13.56 7.86
CA VAL A 61 -2.33 -12.17 8.32
C VAL A 61 -1.96 -11.23 7.18
N MET A 62 -0.92 -11.52 6.41
CA MET A 62 -0.48 -10.70 5.29
C MET A 62 -1.58 -10.53 4.22
N SER A 63 -2.26 -11.62 3.86
CA SER A 63 -3.33 -11.60 2.84
C SER A 63 -4.65 -10.99 3.35
N PHE A 64 -4.90 -11.02 4.66
CA PHE A 64 -6.10 -10.43 5.26
C PHE A 64 -6.07 -8.90 5.22
N TYR A 65 -4.92 -8.30 5.48
CA TYR A 65 -4.75 -6.85 5.46
C TYR A 65 -4.33 -6.37 4.07
N HIS A 66 -5.27 -5.81 3.32
CA HIS A 66 -5.08 -5.36 1.93
C HIS A 66 -4.04 -4.23 1.75
N ASP A 67 -3.52 -3.66 2.83
CA ASP A 67 -2.44 -2.67 2.77
C ASP A 67 -1.07 -3.32 2.53
N PHE A 68 -0.93 -4.63 2.82
CA PHE A 68 0.28 -5.37 2.50
C PHE A 68 0.28 -5.78 1.02
N ARG A 69 1.41 -5.54 0.36
CA ARG A 69 1.64 -5.86 -1.05
C ARG A 69 2.51 -7.09 -1.16
N GLU A 70 2.22 -7.93 -2.14
CA GLU A 70 3.05 -9.08 -2.50
C GLU A 70 4.10 -8.71 -3.58
N ASP A 71 3.81 -7.66 -4.35
CA ASP A 71 4.66 -7.14 -5.41
C ASP A 71 5.03 -5.66 -5.15
N PRO A 72 6.18 -5.19 -5.67
CA PRO A 72 6.56 -3.79 -5.55
C PRO A 72 5.52 -2.87 -6.18
N ALA A 73 5.18 -1.78 -5.47
CA ALA A 73 4.42 -0.70 -6.06
C ALA A 73 5.25 0.06 -7.11
N GLY A 74 4.59 0.87 -7.91
CA GLY A 74 5.26 1.86 -8.74
C GLY A 74 5.99 2.91 -7.90
N ASN A 75 6.70 3.81 -8.58
CA ASN A 75 7.46 4.89 -7.92
C ASN A 75 6.56 5.79 -7.06
N HIS A 76 5.29 5.90 -7.45
CA HIS A 76 4.26 6.67 -6.77
C HIS A 76 3.04 5.82 -6.46
N VAL A 77 2.42 6.06 -5.32
CA VAL A 77 1.17 5.39 -4.91
C VAL A 77 0.07 6.43 -4.76
N LEU A 78 -0.95 6.31 -5.60
CA LEU A 78 -2.17 7.11 -5.53
C LEU A 78 -3.29 6.26 -4.92
N LYS A 79 -3.74 6.64 -3.72
CA LYS A 79 -4.90 6.00 -3.07
C LYS A 79 -6.10 6.94 -3.12
N LEU A 80 -7.25 6.46 -3.61
CA LEU A 80 -8.49 7.23 -3.65
C LEU A 80 -9.50 6.69 -2.65
N CYS A 81 -10.11 7.58 -1.87
CA CYS A 81 -11.11 7.20 -0.88
C CYS A 81 -12.41 6.77 -1.54
N ARG A 82 -12.84 5.53 -1.24
CA ARG A 82 -14.06 4.89 -1.72
C ARG A 82 -15.11 4.68 -0.63
N ALA A 83 -14.96 5.36 0.52
CA ALA A 83 -15.96 5.31 1.59
C ALA A 83 -17.23 6.10 1.23
N GLU A 84 -18.36 5.73 1.85
CA GLU A 84 -19.70 6.26 1.60
C GLU A 84 -19.76 7.79 1.51
N SER A 85 -19.16 8.49 2.47
CA SER A 85 -19.16 9.95 2.49
C SER A 85 -18.42 10.55 1.27
N CYS A 86 -17.34 9.96 0.82
CA CYS A 86 -16.65 10.41 -0.39
C CYS A 86 -17.42 10.07 -1.66
N GLN A 87 -18.10 8.91 -1.69
CA GLN A 87 -18.97 8.52 -2.81
C GLN A 87 -20.13 9.51 -2.95
N SER A 88 -20.76 9.92 -1.84
CA SER A 88 -21.89 10.88 -1.87
C SER A 88 -21.52 12.24 -2.46
N VAL A 89 -20.24 12.61 -2.44
CA VAL A 89 -19.73 13.88 -3.02
C VAL A 89 -18.95 13.68 -4.33
N GLY A 90 -19.09 12.51 -4.97
CA GLY A 90 -18.61 12.25 -6.32
C GLY A 90 -17.29 11.49 -6.45
N ALA A 91 -16.83 10.80 -5.40
CA ALA A 91 -15.59 10.02 -5.47
C ALA A 91 -15.60 8.95 -6.58
N ASP A 92 -16.75 8.41 -6.95
CA ASP A 92 -16.84 7.41 -8.03
C ASP A 92 -16.48 7.99 -9.39
N ARG A 93 -16.87 9.26 -9.67
CA ARG A 93 -16.47 9.95 -10.90
C ARG A 93 -14.97 10.21 -10.93
N VAL A 94 -14.41 10.66 -9.80
CA VAL A 94 -12.97 10.90 -9.64
C VAL A 94 -12.18 9.60 -9.83
N ALA A 95 -12.67 8.50 -9.29
CA ALA A 95 -12.06 7.19 -9.44
C ALA A 95 -12.06 6.69 -10.89
N ALA A 96 -13.21 6.75 -11.55
CA ALA A 96 -13.34 6.38 -12.96
C ALA A 96 -12.46 7.24 -13.87
N HIS A 97 -12.36 8.55 -13.58
CA HIS A 97 -11.48 9.46 -14.29
C HIS A 97 -10.00 9.10 -14.11
N ALA A 98 -9.56 8.82 -12.88
CA ALA A 98 -8.20 8.41 -12.58
C ALA A 98 -7.82 7.10 -13.27
N GLN A 99 -8.68 6.07 -13.22
CA GLN A 99 -8.48 4.80 -13.90
C GLN A 99 -8.30 4.99 -15.42
N LYS A 100 -9.17 5.81 -16.02
CA LYS A 100 -9.10 6.15 -17.45
C LYS A 100 -7.82 6.92 -17.80
N ALA A 101 -7.44 7.90 -16.99
CA ALA A 101 -6.26 8.74 -17.22
C ALA A 101 -4.95 7.96 -17.10
N LEU A 102 -4.89 6.99 -16.16
CA LEU A 102 -3.74 6.11 -15.94
C LEU A 102 -3.75 4.87 -16.83
N GLY A 103 -4.92 4.49 -17.37
CA GLY A 103 -5.09 3.27 -18.18
C GLY A 103 -4.91 1.98 -17.40
N ILE A 104 -5.27 1.98 -16.11
CA ILE A 104 -5.14 0.85 -15.17
C ILE A 104 -6.38 0.71 -14.31
N GLU A 105 -6.59 -0.49 -13.77
CA GLU A 105 -7.61 -0.79 -12.78
C GLU A 105 -7.07 -0.66 -11.35
N TRP A 106 -7.93 -0.96 -10.34
CA TRP A 106 -7.52 -1.00 -8.95
C TRP A 106 -6.44 -2.05 -8.71
N HIS A 107 -5.48 -1.70 -7.84
CA HIS A 107 -4.33 -2.54 -7.46
C HIS A 107 -3.34 -2.78 -8.60
N GLU A 108 -3.47 -2.06 -9.70
CA GLU A 108 -2.54 -2.15 -10.82
C GLU A 108 -1.54 -0.99 -10.82
N THR A 109 -0.41 -1.27 -11.46
CA THR A 109 0.64 -0.28 -11.73
C THR A 109 0.70 0.04 -13.21
N THR A 110 0.89 1.31 -13.56
CA THR A 110 1.07 1.74 -14.96
C THR A 110 2.21 0.97 -15.63
N LYS A 111 2.11 0.75 -16.95
CA LYS A 111 3.09 -0.04 -17.72
C LYS A 111 4.51 0.50 -17.65
N ASP A 112 4.66 1.79 -17.39
CA ASP A 112 5.97 2.44 -17.19
C ASP A 112 6.51 2.31 -15.76
N GLY A 113 5.78 1.61 -14.87
CA GLY A 113 6.16 1.37 -13.49
C GLY A 113 6.06 2.60 -12.58
N LYS A 114 5.43 3.68 -13.03
CA LYS A 114 5.43 4.94 -12.28
C LYS A 114 4.37 5.02 -11.20
N VAL A 115 3.12 4.71 -11.51
CA VAL A 115 1.99 4.96 -10.60
C VAL A 115 1.24 3.67 -10.32
N THR A 116 1.03 3.36 -9.04
CA THR A 116 0.11 2.33 -8.57
C THR A 116 -1.16 3.00 -8.06
N LEU A 117 -2.33 2.50 -8.49
CA LEU A 117 -3.64 3.01 -8.08
C LEU A 117 -4.30 2.04 -7.09
N GLU A 118 -4.67 2.56 -5.90
CA GLU A 118 -5.28 1.77 -4.85
C GLU A 118 -6.57 2.41 -4.31
N PRO A 119 -7.58 1.62 -3.93
CA PRO A 119 -8.70 2.12 -3.17
C PRO A 119 -8.32 2.24 -1.70
N VAL A 120 -8.92 3.18 -0.97
CA VAL A 120 -8.86 3.25 0.48
C VAL A 120 -10.25 3.57 1.04
N PHE A 121 -10.57 3.01 2.20
CA PHE A 121 -11.90 3.15 2.79
C PHE A 121 -11.85 3.97 4.08
N CYS A 122 -11.99 5.29 3.89
CA CYS A 122 -11.99 6.38 4.85
C CYS A 122 -10.58 6.87 5.27
N LEU A 123 -10.34 8.15 4.93
CA LEU A 123 -9.12 8.89 5.32
C LEU A 123 -9.37 9.88 6.46
N GLY A 124 -10.60 9.90 7.02
CA GLY A 124 -10.98 10.88 8.04
C GLY A 124 -11.23 12.29 7.50
N LEU A 125 -11.16 12.50 6.17
CA LEU A 125 -11.34 13.80 5.52
C LEU A 125 -12.75 14.01 4.96
N CYS A 126 -13.79 13.47 5.59
CA CYS A 126 -15.16 13.47 5.06
C CYS A 126 -15.68 14.90 4.78
N ALA A 127 -15.36 15.88 5.62
CA ALA A 127 -15.73 17.28 5.42
C ALA A 127 -15.04 17.94 4.21
N CYS A 128 -13.99 17.33 3.70
CA CYS A 128 -13.20 17.80 2.56
C CYS A 128 -13.16 16.74 1.43
N GLY A 129 -14.19 15.89 1.35
CA GLY A 129 -14.28 14.88 0.30
C GLY A 129 -14.52 15.48 -1.09
N PRO A 130 -14.27 14.73 -2.15
CA PRO A 130 -13.52 13.47 -2.19
C PRO A 130 -12.06 13.63 -1.74
N ALA A 131 -11.48 12.55 -1.17
CA ALA A 131 -10.14 12.59 -0.60
C ALA A 131 -9.22 11.52 -1.20
N ALA A 132 -7.93 11.82 -1.21
CA ALA A 132 -6.86 10.96 -1.73
C ALA A 132 -5.64 10.97 -0.81
N ILE A 133 -4.76 9.99 -1.01
CA ILE A 133 -3.36 10.00 -0.54
C ILE A 133 -2.47 9.92 -1.78
N VAL A 134 -1.46 10.77 -1.81
CA VAL A 134 -0.41 10.78 -2.83
C VAL A 134 0.92 10.62 -2.11
N ASP A 135 1.58 9.49 -2.26
CA ASP A 135 2.85 9.17 -1.60
C ASP A 135 2.83 9.47 -0.09
N GLY A 136 1.76 9.02 0.58
CA GLY A 136 1.56 9.23 2.02
C GLY A 136 1.01 10.61 2.41
N LYS A 137 0.86 11.56 1.46
CA LYS A 137 0.32 12.90 1.74
C LYS A 137 -1.18 12.95 1.49
N LEU A 138 -1.93 13.42 2.47
CA LEU A 138 -3.38 13.59 2.40
C LEU A 138 -3.76 14.77 1.51
N VAL A 139 -4.73 14.55 0.62
CA VAL A 139 -5.29 15.56 -0.28
C VAL A 139 -6.82 15.51 -0.22
N GLY A 140 -7.46 16.61 0.11
CA GLY A 140 -8.92 16.74 0.10
C GLY A 140 -9.44 17.52 -1.09
N ARG A 141 -10.79 17.55 -1.27
CA ARG A 141 -11.50 18.24 -2.36
C ARG A 141 -10.94 17.87 -3.73
N VAL A 142 -10.78 16.57 -3.94
CA VAL A 142 -10.21 16.03 -5.18
C VAL A 142 -11.34 15.92 -6.21
N ASP A 143 -11.23 16.71 -7.27
CA ASP A 143 -12.05 16.61 -8.48
C ASP A 143 -11.22 16.07 -9.66
N GLU A 144 -11.85 15.95 -10.83
CA GLU A 144 -11.20 15.43 -12.02
C GLU A 144 -10.00 16.29 -12.44
N ALA A 145 -10.13 17.62 -12.38
CA ALA A 145 -9.04 18.54 -12.73
C ALA A 145 -7.86 18.42 -11.77
N ARG A 146 -8.15 18.24 -10.49
CA ARG A 146 -7.12 18.03 -9.47
C ARG A 146 -6.42 16.68 -9.62
N ILE A 147 -7.14 15.62 -10.01
CA ILE A 147 -6.55 14.32 -10.37
C ILE A 147 -5.60 14.46 -11.55
N ASP A 148 -6.00 15.19 -12.62
CA ASP A 148 -5.13 15.43 -13.77
C ASP A 148 -3.84 16.15 -13.37
N ALA A 149 -3.96 17.17 -12.50
CA ALA A 149 -2.80 17.88 -11.98
C ALA A 149 -1.89 16.98 -11.12
N ILE A 150 -2.46 16.11 -10.26
CA ILE A 150 -1.72 15.14 -9.47
C ILE A 150 -0.97 14.18 -10.38
N ILE A 151 -1.67 13.51 -11.30
CA ILE A 151 -1.08 12.55 -12.25
C ILE A 151 0.00 13.21 -13.10
N GLY A 152 -0.24 14.45 -13.55
CA GLY A 152 0.74 15.25 -14.29
C GLY A 152 2.01 15.53 -13.49
N GLY A 153 1.91 15.64 -12.17
CA GLY A 153 3.05 15.82 -11.26
C GLY A 153 3.82 14.56 -10.89
N LEU A 154 3.26 13.37 -11.13
CA LEU A 154 3.86 12.07 -10.85
C LEU A 154 4.69 11.51 -12.03
N LYS A 155 5.17 12.36 -12.92
CA LYS A 155 5.91 11.96 -14.14
C LYS A 155 7.39 11.77 -13.92
#